data_23f99cc65401a129b0eada23cf595c5f
#
_entry.id   23f99cc65401a129b0eada23cf595c5f
#
_cell.length_a   1.000
_cell.length_b   1.000
_cell.length_c   1.000
_cell.angle_alpha   90.00
_cell.angle_beta   90.00
_cell.angle_gamma   90.00
#
_symmetry.space_group_name_H-M   'P 1'
#
loop_
_entity.id
_entity.type
_entity.pdbx_description
1 polymer ?
#
loop_
_entity_poly.entity_id
_entity_poly.type
_entity_poly.pdbx_seq_one_letter_code
_entity_poly.pdbx_strand_id
1 'polypeptide(L)'
;MVAALKGTEFESVKVLNGRYGLGSKNTTPADIFAIFANEDKAGFTVGIVDDVTNTSLPRTETANTAPAGTTSCKFWGLGADGTVGANKNSIKIIGDHTPMYAQAYFDYDSKKSGGVTTSHLRFGKTPIKSTYLIDKADFVACHCPAYMNKYDMVQDVKDGGTFLLNCEWSPEEVGNHIPGQAKRYMAEHNVKFYIIDGIKLGKEIGLGGRINTVLQSAFFKLANIIPEDEAIQYMKEKALASYAKKGDDVVQKNWAAIDAGAKQVVEIQVPESWKDAADEGLHMTHATEGRQEVVDFVNNIQAKVNAQEGNTLPVSCLLYTSPSPRDRQKS
;
A
#
# COMPACT_ATOMS: atom_id res chain seq x y z
N MET A 1 -5.32 36.96 -2.42
CA MET A 1 -6.56 36.74 -1.63
C MET A 1 -6.91 37.95 -0.80
N VAL A 2 -6.10 38.44 0.15
CA VAL A 2 -6.43 39.61 0.98
C VAL A 2 -6.85 40.83 0.16
N ALA A 3 -6.10 41.20 -0.90
CA ALA A 3 -6.44 42.30 -1.78
C ALA A 3 -7.78 42.12 -2.54
N ALA A 4 -8.16 40.84 -2.81
CA ALA A 4 -9.44 40.54 -3.48
C ALA A 4 -10.65 40.61 -2.54
N LEU A 5 -10.42 40.57 -1.23
CA LEU A 5 -11.48 40.68 -0.22
C LEU A 5 -11.75 42.13 0.17
N LYS A 6 -10.83 43.04 -0.15
CA LYS A 6 -10.96 44.48 0.18
C LYS A 6 -12.18 45.09 -0.49
N GLY A 7 -13.02 45.75 0.31
CA GLY A 7 -14.28 46.39 -0.15
C GLY A 7 -15.43 45.36 -0.33
N THR A 8 -15.29 44.14 0.08
CA THR A 8 -16.37 43.13 0.10
C THR A 8 -16.87 42.88 1.53
N GLU A 9 -17.99 42.19 1.67
CA GLU A 9 -18.51 41.76 2.99
C GLU A 9 -17.52 40.85 3.75
N PHE A 10 -16.50 40.30 3.06
CA PHE A 10 -15.48 39.44 3.63
C PHE A 10 -14.17 40.18 3.98
N GLU A 11 -14.13 41.51 3.94
CA GLU A 11 -12.91 42.30 4.22
C GLU A 11 -12.34 42.03 5.61
N SER A 12 -13.21 41.77 6.59
CA SER A 12 -12.83 41.49 7.98
C SER A 12 -12.45 40.02 8.24
N VAL A 13 -12.56 39.15 7.26
CA VAL A 13 -12.27 37.72 7.44
C VAL A 13 -10.78 37.52 7.64
N LYS A 14 -10.44 36.77 8.68
CA LYS A 14 -9.06 36.37 8.97
C LYS A 14 -8.56 35.41 7.89
N VAL A 15 -7.49 35.75 7.21
CA VAL A 15 -6.85 34.91 6.19
C VAL A 15 -5.62 34.27 6.79
N LEU A 16 -5.65 32.94 6.92
CA LEU A 16 -4.51 32.13 7.35
C LEU A 16 -3.85 31.49 6.13
N ASN A 17 -2.54 31.47 6.12
CA ASN A 17 -1.76 30.79 5.08
C ASN A 17 -1.02 29.60 5.66
N GLY A 18 -0.83 28.56 4.86
CA GLY A 18 -0.12 27.35 5.26
C GLY A 18 0.48 26.60 4.08
N ARG A 19 1.28 25.60 4.37
CA ARG A 19 1.94 24.74 3.41
C ARG A 19 1.60 23.28 3.69
N TYR A 20 1.32 22.51 2.63
CA TYR A 20 1.00 21.08 2.68
C TYR A 20 1.65 20.36 1.49
N GLY A 21 1.62 19.03 1.47
CA GLY A 21 2.24 18.22 0.42
C GLY A 21 3.76 18.34 0.37
N LEU A 22 4.40 18.72 1.48
CA LEU A 22 5.84 18.88 1.59
C LEU A 22 6.54 17.51 1.50
N GLY A 23 7.68 17.45 0.82
CA GLY A 23 8.44 16.23 0.65
C GLY A 23 7.69 15.13 -0.12
N SER A 24 6.81 15.51 -1.05
CA SER A 24 5.94 14.60 -1.82
C SER A 24 5.01 13.75 -0.95
N LYS A 25 4.74 14.18 0.28
CA LYS A 25 3.85 13.47 1.20
C LYS A 25 2.40 13.57 0.74
N ASN A 26 1.66 12.49 0.96
CA ASN A 26 0.23 12.45 0.71
C ASN A 26 -0.52 13.44 1.61
N THR A 27 -1.43 14.22 1.04
CA THR A 27 -2.33 15.08 1.81
C THR A 27 -3.59 14.30 2.11
N THR A 28 -3.79 13.98 3.37
CA THR A 28 -4.89 13.14 3.86
C THR A 28 -6.09 13.94 4.32
N PRO A 29 -7.27 13.34 4.49
CA PRO A 29 -8.40 13.99 5.14
C PRO A 29 -8.07 14.53 6.54
N ALA A 30 -7.25 13.82 7.32
CA ALA A 30 -6.80 14.26 8.63
C ALA A 30 -6.01 15.57 8.56
N ASP A 31 -5.19 15.77 7.53
CA ASP A 31 -4.49 17.03 7.29
C ASP A 31 -5.46 18.18 7.01
N ILE A 32 -6.52 17.91 6.24
CA ILE A 32 -7.55 18.89 5.94
C ILE A 32 -8.36 19.25 7.20
N PHE A 33 -8.72 18.26 8.02
CA PHE A 33 -9.37 18.55 9.31
C PHE A 33 -8.50 19.38 10.24
N ALA A 34 -7.20 19.10 10.33
CA ALA A 34 -6.26 19.91 11.10
C ALA A 34 -6.22 21.36 10.60
N ILE A 35 -6.30 21.59 9.28
CA ILE A 35 -6.35 22.93 8.70
C ILE A 35 -7.64 23.65 9.11
N PHE A 36 -8.79 22.98 9.01
CA PHE A 36 -10.08 23.60 9.39
C PHE A 36 -10.22 23.82 10.89
N ALA A 37 -9.56 23.03 11.72
CA ALA A 37 -9.50 23.23 13.15
C ALA A 37 -8.52 24.33 13.59
N ASN A 38 -7.72 24.86 12.67
CA ASN A 38 -6.75 25.93 12.98
C ASN A 38 -7.39 27.32 12.92
N GLU A 39 -7.57 27.93 14.06
CA GLU A 39 -8.20 29.25 14.17
C GLU A 39 -7.21 30.42 14.09
N ASP A 40 -5.95 30.21 14.49
CA ASP A 40 -5.03 31.30 14.79
C ASP A 40 -3.68 31.26 14.12
N LYS A 41 -3.12 30.06 13.89
CA LYS A 41 -1.74 29.91 13.45
C LYS A 41 -1.61 30.22 11.95
N ALA A 42 -0.96 31.34 11.63
CA ALA A 42 -0.57 31.67 10.27
C ALA A 42 0.82 31.10 9.96
N GLY A 43 1.10 30.83 8.68
CA GLY A 43 2.38 30.27 8.23
C GLY A 43 2.57 28.81 8.69
N PHE A 44 1.48 28.08 8.94
CA PHE A 44 1.54 26.70 9.39
C PHE A 44 2.03 25.75 8.30
N THR A 45 2.48 24.59 8.74
CA THR A 45 2.68 23.39 7.90
C THR A 45 1.74 22.28 8.37
N VAL A 46 1.43 21.33 7.51
CA VAL A 46 0.66 20.13 7.86
C VAL A 46 1.21 18.92 7.12
N GLY A 47 1.09 17.75 7.71
CA GLY A 47 1.55 16.48 7.14
C GLY A 47 3.03 16.16 7.39
N ILE A 48 3.76 16.99 8.12
CA ILE A 48 5.16 16.75 8.54
C ILE A 48 5.29 16.86 10.06
N VAL A 49 6.34 16.27 10.61
CA VAL A 49 6.76 16.43 11.99
C VAL A 49 7.84 17.51 12.04
N ASP A 50 7.43 18.77 12.23
CA ASP A 50 8.35 19.91 12.27
C ASP A 50 8.70 20.27 13.71
N ASP A 51 9.78 19.72 14.17
CA ASP A 51 10.38 19.93 15.49
C ASP A 51 11.47 21.03 15.50
N VAL A 52 11.68 21.69 14.37
CA VAL A 52 12.67 22.76 14.19
C VAL A 52 12.01 24.13 14.29
N THR A 53 11.01 24.39 13.45
CA THR A 53 10.29 25.68 13.45
C THR A 53 8.95 25.59 14.18
N ASN A 54 8.52 24.40 14.53
CA ASN A 54 7.28 24.12 15.27
C ASN A 54 6.04 24.74 14.59
N THR A 55 6.04 24.76 13.25
CA THR A 55 4.91 25.31 12.49
C THR A 55 3.85 24.28 12.15
N SER A 56 4.12 22.99 12.36
CA SER A 56 3.16 21.93 12.05
C SER A 56 1.91 21.99 12.89
N LEU A 57 0.77 21.78 12.24
CA LEU A 57 -0.50 21.53 12.91
C LEU A 57 -0.54 20.09 13.40
N PRO A 58 -1.05 19.83 14.61
CA PRO A 58 -1.25 18.48 15.11
C PRO A 58 -2.36 17.80 14.30
N ARG A 59 -2.11 16.56 13.88
CA ARG A 59 -3.16 15.68 13.35
C ARG A 59 -3.78 14.90 14.51
N THR A 60 -5.05 15.13 14.76
CA THR A 60 -5.76 14.55 15.91
C THR A 60 -6.64 13.37 15.55
N GLU A 61 -6.94 13.17 14.27
CA GLU A 61 -7.90 12.17 13.83
C GLU A 61 -7.44 11.43 12.58
N THR A 62 -7.77 10.14 12.48
CA THR A 62 -7.79 9.38 11.25
C THR A 62 -9.20 9.43 10.68
N ALA A 63 -9.35 10.01 9.49
CA ALA A 63 -10.67 10.13 8.88
C ALA A 63 -10.75 9.28 7.61
N ASN A 64 -11.72 8.38 7.60
CA ASN A 64 -12.12 7.71 6.35
C ASN A 64 -13.26 8.51 5.73
N THR A 65 -12.96 9.22 4.64
CA THR A 65 -13.95 10.00 3.87
C THR A 65 -14.39 9.27 2.59
N ALA A 66 -14.02 8.01 2.41
CA ALA A 66 -14.55 7.19 1.33
C ALA A 66 -16.07 7.00 1.52
N PRO A 67 -16.89 7.09 0.46
CA PRO A 67 -18.31 6.85 0.55
C PRO A 67 -18.62 5.46 1.13
N ALA A 68 -19.71 5.35 1.88
CA ALA A 68 -20.16 4.06 2.40
C ALA A 68 -20.33 3.04 1.27
N GLY A 69 -19.90 1.80 1.49
CA GLY A 69 -19.92 0.75 0.47
C GLY A 69 -18.77 0.82 -0.55
N THR A 70 -17.77 1.69 -0.31
CA THR A 70 -16.52 1.66 -1.09
C THR A 70 -15.63 0.53 -0.60
N THR A 71 -15.24 -0.37 -1.50
CA THR A 71 -14.21 -1.38 -1.25
C THR A 71 -12.85 -0.79 -1.59
N SER A 72 -11.91 -0.89 -0.66
CA SER A 72 -10.51 -0.42 -0.80
C SER A 72 -9.56 -1.60 -0.82
N CYS A 73 -8.67 -1.67 -1.81
CA CYS A 73 -7.70 -2.74 -1.94
C CYS A 73 -6.29 -2.17 -2.11
N LYS A 74 -5.30 -2.82 -1.49
CA LYS A 74 -3.90 -2.42 -1.54
C LYS A 74 -3.03 -3.60 -1.91
N PHE A 75 -2.10 -3.41 -2.85
CA PHE A 75 -1.25 -4.49 -3.36
C PHE A 75 0.21 -4.07 -3.28
N TRP A 76 1.01 -4.88 -2.61
CA TRP A 76 2.45 -4.71 -2.48
C TRP A 76 3.17 -5.63 -3.45
N GLY A 77 3.88 -5.06 -4.41
CA GLY A 77 4.59 -5.80 -5.45
C GLY A 77 6.00 -5.29 -5.65
N LEU A 78 6.80 -6.10 -6.34
CA LEU A 78 8.14 -5.73 -6.76
C LEU A 78 8.08 -5.00 -8.10
N GLY A 79 8.82 -3.92 -8.24
CA GLY A 79 8.93 -3.21 -9.52
C GLY A 79 9.31 -4.15 -10.66
N ALA A 80 8.53 -4.11 -11.73
CA ALA A 80 8.62 -4.97 -12.91
C ALA A 80 8.12 -6.43 -12.78
N ASP A 81 7.49 -6.81 -11.67
CA ASP A 81 6.89 -8.14 -11.48
C ASP A 81 5.53 -8.34 -12.21
N GLY A 82 4.97 -7.27 -12.76
CA GLY A 82 3.67 -7.28 -13.44
C GLY A 82 2.47 -6.95 -12.56
N THR A 83 2.64 -6.74 -11.25
CA THR A 83 1.56 -6.39 -10.30
C THR A 83 0.77 -5.17 -10.76
N VAL A 84 1.46 -4.09 -11.13
CA VAL A 84 0.80 -2.86 -11.60
C VAL A 84 -0.02 -3.11 -12.85
N GLY A 85 0.49 -3.91 -13.79
CA GLY A 85 -0.22 -4.29 -15.02
C GLY A 85 -1.50 -5.07 -14.74
N ALA A 86 -1.42 -6.07 -13.84
CA ALA A 86 -2.58 -6.85 -13.40
C ALA A 86 -3.64 -5.96 -12.71
N ASN A 87 -3.22 -5.06 -11.85
CA ASN A 87 -4.12 -4.15 -11.14
C ASN A 87 -4.79 -3.13 -12.07
N LYS A 88 -4.06 -2.61 -13.09
CA LYS A 88 -4.66 -1.81 -14.17
C LYS A 88 -5.71 -2.59 -14.95
N ASN A 89 -5.47 -3.87 -15.18
CA ASN A 89 -6.43 -4.74 -15.85
C ASN A 89 -7.65 -5.00 -14.95
N SER A 90 -7.44 -5.27 -13.65
CA SER A 90 -8.52 -5.48 -12.68
C SER A 90 -9.47 -4.28 -12.59
N ILE A 91 -8.92 -3.06 -12.49
CA ILE A 91 -9.75 -1.85 -12.41
C ILE A 91 -10.55 -1.60 -13.69
N LYS A 92 -9.99 -1.97 -14.85
CA LYS A 92 -10.71 -1.91 -16.13
C LYS A 92 -11.82 -2.93 -16.21
N ILE A 93 -11.57 -4.19 -15.79
CA ILE A 93 -12.62 -5.22 -15.74
C ILE A 93 -13.79 -4.74 -14.88
N ILE A 94 -13.51 -4.23 -13.68
CA ILE A 94 -14.56 -3.73 -12.78
C ILE A 94 -15.30 -2.54 -13.39
N GLY A 95 -14.59 -1.58 -13.96
CA GLY A 95 -15.21 -0.40 -14.57
C GLY A 95 -15.98 -0.68 -15.86
N ASP A 96 -15.52 -1.64 -16.69
CA ASP A 96 -16.15 -1.97 -17.96
C ASP A 96 -17.39 -2.87 -17.79
N HIS A 97 -17.41 -3.74 -16.76
CA HIS A 97 -18.41 -4.80 -16.58
C HIS A 97 -19.31 -4.65 -15.38
N THR A 98 -19.17 -3.58 -14.60
CA THR A 98 -20.04 -3.30 -13.45
C THR A 98 -20.51 -1.85 -13.44
N PRO A 99 -21.62 -1.53 -12.78
CA PRO A 99 -22.05 -0.14 -12.61
C PRO A 99 -21.26 0.61 -11.53
N MET A 100 -20.10 0.09 -11.12
CA MET A 100 -19.28 0.70 -10.07
C MET A 100 -18.39 1.81 -10.62
N TYR A 101 -18.24 2.85 -9.81
CA TYR A 101 -17.14 3.79 -9.96
C TYR A 101 -15.84 3.11 -9.53
N ALA A 102 -14.77 3.35 -10.26
CA ALA A 102 -13.47 2.73 -10.03
C ALA A 102 -12.38 3.78 -10.03
N GLN A 103 -11.46 3.71 -9.08
CA GLN A 103 -10.31 4.59 -8.95
C GLN A 103 -9.06 3.76 -8.68
N ALA A 104 -7.96 4.11 -9.34
CA ALA A 104 -6.66 3.49 -9.07
C ALA A 104 -5.57 4.55 -8.96
N TYR A 105 -4.64 4.32 -8.02
CA TYR A 105 -3.39 5.04 -7.90
C TYR A 105 -2.25 4.05 -7.73
N PHE A 106 -1.11 4.34 -8.35
CA PHE A 106 0.07 3.47 -8.30
C PHE A 106 1.24 4.28 -7.76
N ASP A 107 1.72 3.88 -6.60
CA ASP A 107 2.88 4.46 -5.96
C ASP A 107 4.13 3.63 -6.27
N TYR A 108 5.22 4.32 -6.57
CA TYR A 108 6.48 3.70 -7.00
C TYR A 108 7.62 4.19 -6.12
N ASP A 109 8.47 3.27 -5.69
CA ASP A 109 9.77 3.63 -5.13
C ASP A 109 10.60 4.38 -6.18
N SER A 110 11.45 5.27 -5.74
CA SER A 110 12.40 6.02 -6.59
C SER A 110 13.44 5.13 -7.28
N LYS A 111 13.63 3.89 -6.83
CA LYS A 111 14.49 2.91 -7.51
C LYS A 111 13.88 2.49 -8.84
N LYS A 112 14.71 2.47 -9.89
CA LYS A 112 14.29 2.05 -11.24
C LYS A 112 13.95 0.56 -11.34
N SER A 113 14.62 -0.29 -10.58
CA SER A 113 14.37 -1.74 -10.57
C SER A 113 14.53 -2.29 -9.16
N GLY A 114 13.71 -3.29 -8.81
CA GLY A 114 13.72 -3.91 -7.49
C GLY A 114 13.19 -3.01 -6.37
N GLY A 115 12.59 -1.87 -6.72
CA GLY A 115 11.86 -1.03 -5.76
C GLY A 115 10.47 -1.60 -5.47
N VAL A 116 9.91 -1.22 -4.33
CA VAL A 116 8.53 -1.58 -3.99
C VAL A 116 7.55 -0.78 -4.85
N THR A 117 6.45 -1.41 -5.24
CA THR A 117 5.30 -0.73 -5.84
C THR A 117 4.07 -1.00 -4.99
N THR A 118 3.28 0.03 -4.75
CA THR A 118 2.02 -0.11 -4.03
C THR A 118 0.87 0.36 -4.92
N SER A 119 -0.09 -0.53 -5.16
CA SER A 119 -1.29 -0.20 -5.93
C SER A 119 -2.45 0.02 -4.98
N HIS A 120 -3.16 1.13 -5.15
CA HIS A 120 -4.33 1.51 -4.37
C HIS A 120 -5.54 1.51 -5.28
N LEU A 121 -6.51 0.65 -5.00
CA LEU A 121 -7.73 0.49 -5.80
C LEU A 121 -8.96 0.74 -4.92
N ARG A 122 -9.89 1.55 -5.43
CA ARG A 122 -11.20 1.77 -4.80
C ARG A 122 -12.31 1.53 -5.81
N PHE A 123 -13.36 0.85 -5.38
CA PHE A 123 -14.56 0.67 -6.18
C PHE A 123 -15.80 0.73 -5.30
N GLY A 124 -16.89 1.25 -5.88
CA GLY A 124 -18.15 1.38 -5.17
C GLY A 124 -19.27 1.92 -6.05
N LYS A 125 -20.50 1.83 -5.57
CA LYS A 125 -21.69 2.28 -6.30
C LYS A 125 -21.86 3.81 -6.28
N THR A 126 -21.08 4.51 -5.47
CA THR A 126 -21.13 5.96 -5.31
C THR A 126 -19.87 6.60 -5.92
N PRO A 127 -19.94 7.80 -6.52
CA PRO A 127 -18.77 8.49 -7.07
C PRO A 127 -17.64 8.62 -6.05
N ILE A 128 -16.45 8.16 -6.42
CA ILE A 128 -15.26 8.18 -5.57
C ILE A 128 -14.50 9.49 -5.81
N LYS A 129 -14.37 10.30 -4.76
CA LYS A 129 -13.64 11.58 -4.79
C LYS A 129 -12.42 11.57 -3.88
N SER A 130 -11.92 10.38 -3.52
CA SER A 130 -10.78 10.20 -2.62
C SER A 130 -9.47 10.41 -3.37
N THR A 131 -8.84 11.58 -3.20
CA THR A 131 -7.60 11.98 -3.89
C THR A 131 -6.34 11.63 -3.08
N TYR A 132 -6.47 10.80 -2.06
CA TYR A 132 -5.42 10.38 -1.13
C TYR A 132 -5.20 8.86 -1.20
N LEU A 133 -4.03 8.40 -0.76
CA LEU A 133 -3.69 6.99 -0.72
C LEU A 133 -4.57 6.22 0.29
N ILE A 134 -4.65 4.91 0.12
CA ILE A 134 -5.39 4.04 1.04
C ILE A 134 -4.47 3.72 2.23
N ASP A 135 -4.91 4.07 3.43
CA ASP A 135 -4.25 3.67 4.68
C ASP A 135 -4.76 2.30 5.13
N LYS A 136 -6.09 2.15 5.27
CA LYS A 136 -6.75 0.91 5.68
C LYS A 136 -7.59 0.35 4.55
N ALA A 137 -7.38 -0.92 4.22
CA ALA A 137 -8.00 -1.61 3.09
C ALA A 137 -8.82 -2.82 3.52
N ASP A 138 -9.87 -3.10 2.77
CA ASP A 138 -10.69 -4.31 2.94
C ASP A 138 -9.94 -5.55 2.47
N PHE A 139 -9.01 -5.37 1.51
CA PHE A 139 -8.16 -6.41 0.95
C PHE A 139 -6.73 -5.89 0.78
N VAL A 140 -5.75 -6.62 1.31
CA VAL A 140 -4.32 -6.35 1.12
C VAL A 140 -3.65 -7.59 0.55
N ALA A 141 -2.83 -7.43 -0.49
CA ALA A 141 -2.03 -8.51 -1.06
C ALA A 141 -0.54 -8.18 -1.02
N CYS A 142 0.25 -9.18 -0.63
CA CYS A 142 1.70 -9.17 -0.73
C CYS A 142 2.14 -10.16 -1.82
N HIS A 143 2.67 -9.65 -2.92
CA HIS A 143 3.13 -10.47 -4.05
C HIS A 143 4.57 -10.96 -3.90
N CYS A 144 5.36 -10.34 -3.02
CA CYS A 144 6.75 -10.68 -2.76
C CYS A 144 6.92 -11.12 -1.29
N PRO A 145 7.13 -12.42 -0.99
CA PRO A 145 7.17 -12.92 0.38
C PRO A 145 8.29 -12.28 1.23
N ALA A 146 9.39 -11.86 0.59
CA ALA A 146 10.48 -11.16 1.28
C ALA A 146 10.06 -9.81 1.88
N TYR A 147 8.92 -9.26 1.48
CA TYR A 147 8.40 -8.01 2.03
C TYR A 147 7.80 -8.17 3.42
N MET A 148 7.41 -9.39 3.81
CA MET A 148 6.94 -9.69 5.18
C MET A 148 7.96 -9.28 6.25
N ASN A 149 9.25 -9.32 5.92
CA ASN A 149 10.34 -8.95 6.83
C ASN A 149 10.88 -7.52 6.58
N LYS A 150 10.22 -6.72 5.75
CA LYS A 150 10.69 -5.37 5.40
C LYS A 150 9.66 -4.28 5.65
N TYR A 151 8.38 -4.60 5.49
CA TYR A 151 7.29 -3.64 5.53
C TYR A 151 6.17 -4.14 6.41
N ASP A 152 5.55 -3.24 7.14
CA ASP A 152 4.41 -3.57 8.02
C ASP A 152 3.07 -3.40 7.27
N MET A 153 2.89 -4.19 6.22
CA MET A 153 1.72 -4.10 5.36
C MET A 153 0.47 -4.77 5.92
N VAL A 154 0.62 -5.66 6.90
CA VAL A 154 -0.53 -6.35 7.51
C VAL A 154 -1.37 -5.35 8.30
N GLN A 155 -0.76 -4.33 8.88
CA GLN A 155 -1.48 -3.25 9.55
C GLN A 155 -2.34 -2.39 8.62
N ASP A 156 -2.15 -2.49 7.30
CA ASP A 156 -3.04 -1.84 6.33
C ASP A 156 -4.42 -2.50 6.24
N VAL A 157 -4.59 -3.72 6.76
CA VAL A 157 -5.86 -4.46 6.71
C VAL A 157 -6.85 -3.90 7.74
N LYS A 158 -8.10 -3.67 7.33
CA LYS A 158 -9.19 -3.33 8.25
C LYS A 158 -9.59 -4.52 9.12
N ASP A 159 -10.27 -4.26 10.22
CA ASP A 159 -10.88 -5.31 11.04
C ASP A 159 -11.77 -6.22 10.20
N GLY A 160 -11.55 -7.53 10.30
CA GLY A 160 -12.25 -8.54 9.50
C GLY A 160 -11.90 -8.54 8.00
N GLY A 161 -10.94 -7.72 7.58
CA GLY A 161 -10.46 -7.66 6.21
C GLY A 161 -9.64 -8.88 5.80
N THR A 162 -9.17 -8.89 4.55
CA THR A 162 -8.48 -10.03 3.95
C THR A 162 -7.02 -9.68 3.65
N PHE A 163 -6.10 -10.57 4.04
CA PHE A 163 -4.70 -10.55 3.66
C PHE A 163 -4.35 -11.76 2.79
N LEU A 164 -3.78 -11.51 1.61
CA LEU A 164 -3.29 -12.54 0.70
C LEU A 164 -1.77 -12.45 0.58
N LEU A 165 -1.08 -13.55 0.87
CA LEU A 165 0.36 -13.66 0.71
C LEU A 165 0.71 -14.64 -0.41
N ASN A 166 1.48 -14.18 -1.40
CA ASN A 166 2.13 -15.06 -2.36
C ASN A 166 3.41 -15.62 -1.74
N CYS A 167 3.44 -16.90 -1.45
CA CYS A 167 4.61 -17.57 -0.86
C CYS A 167 4.65 -19.06 -1.23
N GLU A 168 5.82 -19.65 -1.08
CA GLU A 168 6.08 -21.09 -1.30
C GLU A 168 5.89 -21.94 -0.04
N TRP A 169 5.58 -21.31 1.09
CA TRP A 169 5.43 -21.99 2.38
C TRP A 169 4.13 -22.77 2.47
N SER A 170 4.18 -23.95 3.07
CA SER A 170 2.98 -24.74 3.34
C SER A 170 2.10 -24.07 4.41
N PRO A 171 0.81 -24.46 4.50
CA PRO A 171 -0.07 -23.96 5.55
C PRO A 171 0.46 -24.17 6.97
N GLU A 172 1.21 -25.27 7.18
CA GLU A 172 1.79 -25.62 8.47
C GLU A 172 3.03 -24.77 8.80
N GLU A 173 3.77 -24.37 7.78
CA GLU A 173 5.05 -23.65 7.91
C GLU A 173 4.91 -22.15 7.88
N VAL A 174 3.90 -21.61 7.20
CA VAL A 174 3.77 -20.16 6.94
C VAL A 174 3.84 -19.35 8.23
N GLY A 175 3.31 -19.87 9.33
CA GLY A 175 3.38 -19.23 10.64
C GLY A 175 4.81 -18.94 11.12
N ASN A 176 5.79 -19.75 10.72
CA ASN A 176 7.19 -19.55 11.10
C ASN A 176 7.86 -18.38 10.36
N HIS A 177 7.23 -17.91 9.29
CA HIS A 177 7.74 -16.84 8.43
C HIS A 177 6.98 -15.52 8.60
N ILE A 178 5.95 -15.50 9.45
CA ILE A 178 5.17 -14.29 9.74
C ILE A 178 5.73 -13.63 11.00
N PRO A 179 6.09 -12.35 10.95
CA PRO A 179 6.58 -11.60 12.10
C PRO A 179 5.58 -11.55 13.24
N GLY A 180 6.07 -11.52 14.50
CA GLY A 180 5.24 -11.48 15.70
C GLY A 180 4.23 -10.34 15.70
N GLN A 181 4.66 -9.14 15.30
CA GLN A 181 3.78 -7.98 15.17
C GLN A 181 2.63 -8.21 14.18
N ALA A 182 2.91 -8.81 13.01
CA ALA A 182 1.89 -9.13 12.02
C ALA A 182 0.94 -10.23 12.51
N LYS A 183 1.45 -11.23 13.24
CA LYS A 183 0.63 -12.26 13.89
C LYS A 183 -0.35 -11.68 14.89
N ARG A 184 0.14 -10.82 15.80
CA ARG A 184 -0.71 -10.16 16.79
C ARG A 184 -1.81 -9.35 16.11
N TYR A 185 -1.43 -8.53 15.13
CA TYR A 185 -2.39 -7.74 14.40
C TYR A 185 -3.48 -8.60 13.75
N MET A 186 -3.10 -9.69 13.04
CA MET A 186 -4.06 -10.59 12.40
C MET A 186 -5.06 -11.19 13.41
N ALA A 187 -4.57 -11.61 14.58
CA ALA A 187 -5.40 -12.23 15.59
C ALA A 187 -6.30 -11.23 16.34
N GLU A 188 -5.81 -10.02 16.62
CA GLU A 188 -6.55 -8.97 17.29
C GLU A 188 -7.65 -8.35 16.42
N HIS A 189 -7.39 -8.23 15.11
CA HIS A 189 -8.28 -7.60 14.14
C HIS A 189 -9.08 -8.58 13.29
N ASN A 190 -9.08 -9.88 13.64
CA ASN A 190 -9.81 -10.94 12.93
C ASN A 190 -9.55 -10.96 11.42
N VAL A 191 -8.28 -10.78 11.02
CA VAL A 191 -7.88 -10.75 9.62
C VAL A 191 -8.03 -12.14 9.01
N LYS A 192 -8.69 -12.23 7.87
CA LYS A 192 -8.77 -13.46 7.07
C LYS A 192 -7.47 -13.62 6.31
N PHE A 193 -6.70 -14.63 6.65
CA PHE A 193 -5.38 -14.85 6.06
C PHE A 193 -5.42 -15.95 5.01
N TYR A 194 -4.89 -15.65 3.82
CA TYR A 194 -4.81 -16.57 2.68
C TYR A 194 -3.39 -16.60 2.12
N ILE A 195 -3.00 -17.77 1.61
CA ILE A 195 -1.74 -17.97 0.89
C ILE A 195 -1.98 -18.56 -0.49
N ILE A 196 -1.04 -18.33 -1.40
CA ILE A 196 -0.99 -18.95 -2.71
C ILE A 196 0.48 -19.06 -3.17
N ASP A 197 0.87 -20.19 -3.73
CA ASP A 197 2.19 -20.35 -4.38
C ASP A 197 2.06 -20.06 -5.89
N GLY A 198 1.99 -18.78 -6.23
CA GLY A 198 1.90 -18.33 -7.61
C GLY A 198 3.15 -18.69 -8.43
N ILE A 199 4.33 -18.80 -7.80
CA ILE A 199 5.58 -19.13 -8.50
C ILE A 199 5.57 -20.59 -8.95
N LYS A 200 5.18 -21.50 -8.08
CA LYS A 200 5.02 -22.91 -8.42
C LYS A 200 3.99 -23.09 -9.53
N LEU A 201 2.81 -22.49 -9.37
CA LEU A 201 1.75 -22.54 -10.38
C LEU A 201 2.20 -21.98 -11.74
N GLY A 202 2.90 -20.84 -11.74
CA GLY A 202 3.45 -20.26 -12.96
C GLY A 202 4.46 -21.17 -13.66
N LYS A 203 5.31 -21.87 -12.91
CA LYS A 203 6.26 -22.84 -13.45
C LYS A 203 5.56 -24.08 -14.03
N GLU A 204 4.62 -24.67 -13.31
CA GLU A 204 3.85 -25.85 -13.74
C GLU A 204 3.04 -25.60 -15.02
N ILE A 205 2.49 -24.39 -15.16
CA ILE A 205 1.72 -23.97 -16.35
C ILE A 205 2.64 -23.59 -17.53
N GLY A 206 3.93 -23.37 -17.27
CA GLY A 206 4.90 -22.93 -18.28
C GLY A 206 4.91 -21.42 -18.54
N LEU A 207 4.47 -20.62 -17.59
CA LEU A 207 4.59 -19.16 -17.59
C LEU A 207 5.86 -18.67 -16.87
N GLY A 208 6.63 -19.57 -16.25
CA GLY A 208 7.82 -19.23 -15.47
C GLY A 208 7.48 -18.33 -14.27
N GLY A 209 8.19 -17.22 -14.13
CA GLY A 209 7.97 -16.26 -13.04
C GLY A 209 6.81 -15.26 -13.29
N ARG A 210 6.01 -15.43 -14.33
CA ARG A 210 4.89 -14.54 -14.65
C ARG A 210 3.64 -14.95 -13.87
N ILE A 211 3.57 -14.52 -12.63
CA ILE A 211 2.54 -14.92 -11.65
C ILE A 211 1.38 -13.93 -11.54
N ASN A 212 1.49 -12.78 -12.19
CA ASN A 212 0.51 -11.69 -12.07
C ASN A 212 -0.92 -12.11 -12.43
N THR A 213 -1.10 -12.96 -13.43
CA THR A 213 -2.44 -13.48 -13.81
C THR A 213 -3.01 -14.43 -12.75
N VAL A 214 -2.17 -15.27 -12.14
CA VAL A 214 -2.55 -16.15 -11.02
C VAL A 214 -3.04 -15.31 -9.84
N LEU A 215 -2.24 -14.31 -9.44
CA LEU A 215 -2.56 -13.46 -8.29
C LEU A 215 -3.78 -12.55 -8.54
N GLN A 216 -3.97 -12.10 -9.78
CA GLN A 216 -5.16 -11.35 -10.17
C GLN A 216 -6.44 -12.19 -10.02
N SER A 217 -6.38 -13.47 -10.41
CA SER A 217 -7.52 -14.38 -10.25
C SER A 217 -7.83 -14.66 -8.78
N ALA A 218 -6.79 -14.90 -7.96
CA ALA A 218 -6.93 -15.03 -6.51
C ALA A 218 -7.59 -13.78 -5.88
N PHE A 219 -7.21 -12.59 -6.32
CA PHE A 219 -7.83 -11.34 -5.89
C PHE A 219 -9.32 -11.31 -6.19
N PHE A 220 -9.74 -11.58 -7.43
CA PHE A 220 -11.16 -11.54 -7.78
C PHE A 220 -12.00 -12.53 -6.97
N LYS A 221 -11.46 -13.72 -6.72
CA LYS A 221 -12.11 -14.70 -5.86
C LYS A 221 -12.30 -14.20 -4.43
N LEU A 222 -11.22 -13.70 -3.81
CA LEU A 222 -11.24 -13.34 -2.39
C LEU A 222 -11.96 -12.01 -2.13
N ALA A 223 -11.81 -11.05 -3.01
CA ALA A 223 -12.44 -9.73 -2.87
C ALA A 223 -13.94 -9.75 -3.20
N ASN A 224 -14.41 -10.78 -3.91
CA ASN A 224 -15.84 -11.03 -4.22
C ASN A 224 -16.60 -9.79 -4.73
N ILE A 225 -15.97 -9.04 -5.63
CA ILE A 225 -16.52 -7.78 -6.18
C ILE A 225 -17.48 -8.09 -7.33
N ILE A 226 -17.15 -9.11 -8.10
CA ILE A 226 -17.90 -9.66 -9.24
C ILE A 226 -18.06 -11.15 -8.95
N PRO A 227 -19.18 -11.81 -9.35
CA PRO A 227 -19.29 -13.26 -9.27
C PRO A 227 -18.07 -13.96 -9.86
N GLU A 228 -17.58 -15.02 -9.20
CA GLU A 228 -16.29 -15.65 -9.53
C GLU A 228 -16.22 -16.12 -10.98
N ASP A 229 -17.28 -16.74 -11.48
CA ASP A 229 -17.42 -17.23 -12.85
C ASP A 229 -17.35 -16.10 -13.89
N GLU A 230 -18.06 -15.00 -13.64
CA GLU A 230 -18.02 -13.80 -14.49
C GLU A 230 -16.61 -13.18 -14.48
N ALA A 231 -15.98 -13.04 -13.32
CA ALA A 231 -14.62 -12.50 -13.20
C ALA A 231 -13.61 -13.34 -14.00
N ILE A 232 -13.69 -14.68 -13.87
CA ILE A 232 -12.85 -15.63 -14.62
C ILE A 232 -13.07 -15.44 -16.13
N GLN A 233 -14.32 -15.32 -16.58
CA GLN A 233 -14.62 -15.11 -17.98
C GLN A 233 -14.03 -13.81 -18.50
N TYR A 234 -14.26 -12.68 -17.84
CA TYR A 234 -13.72 -11.38 -18.23
C TYR A 234 -12.19 -11.38 -18.27
N MET A 235 -11.55 -12.03 -17.31
CA MET A 235 -10.10 -12.21 -17.32
C MET A 235 -9.63 -13.02 -18.53
N LYS A 236 -10.31 -14.11 -18.88
CA LYS A 236 -10.00 -14.94 -20.06
C LYS A 236 -10.17 -14.17 -21.38
N GLU A 237 -11.21 -13.37 -21.49
CA GLU A 237 -11.44 -12.48 -22.64
C GLU A 237 -10.33 -11.43 -22.78
N LYS A 238 -9.93 -10.78 -21.69
CA LYS A 238 -8.82 -9.83 -21.69
C LYS A 238 -7.47 -10.50 -22.01
N ALA A 239 -7.24 -11.72 -21.52
CA ALA A 239 -6.06 -12.50 -21.85
C ALA A 239 -6.03 -12.85 -23.34
N LEU A 240 -7.15 -13.29 -23.91
CA LEU A 240 -7.27 -13.52 -25.35
C LEU A 240 -6.96 -12.26 -26.16
N ALA A 241 -7.58 -11.14 -25.82
CA ALA A 241 -7.34 -9.86 -26.51
C ALA A 241 -5.87 -9.42 -26.43
N SER A 242 -5.19 -9.69 -25.31
CA SER A 242 -3.80 -9.27 -25.07
C SER A 242 -2.77 -10.20 -25.73
N TYR A 243 -3.07 -11.50 -25.82
CA TYR A 243 -2.09 -12.53 -26.17
C TYR A 243 -2.39 -13.28 -27.46
N ALA A 244 -3.55 -13.09 -28.13
CA ALA A 244 -3.89 -13.79 -29.39
C ALA A 244 -2.79 -13.68 -30.44
N LYS A 245 -2.16 -12.50 -30.59
CA LYS A 245 -1.05 -12.28 -31.52
C LYS A 245 0.24 -13.03 -31.17
N LYS A 246 0.35 -13.58 -29.95
CA LYS A 246 1.52 -14.34 -29.48
C LYS A 246 1.36 -15.85 -29.65
N GLY A 247 0.21 -16.29 -30.15
CA GLY A 247 -0.14 -17.69 -30.42
C GLY A 247 -1.05 -18.29 -29.33
N ASP A 248 -1.80 -19.33 -29.75
CA ASP A 248 -2.81 -19.98 -28.88
C ASP A 248 -2.23 -20.63 -27.66
N ASP A 249 -1.02 -21.16 -27.70
CA ASP A 249 -0.33 -21.73 -26.53
C ASP A 249 -0.18 -20.72 -25.39
N VAL A 250 0.14 -19.46 -25.71
CA VAL A 250 0.27 -18.39 -24.71
C VAL A 250 -1.09 -18.05 -24.11
N VAL A 251 -2.15 -18.04 -24.92
CA VAL A 251 -3.53 -17.81 -24.45
C VAL A 251 -3.96 -18.91 -23.49
N GLN A 252 -3.77 -20.19 -23.88
CA GLN A 252 -4.15 -21.34 -23.06
C GLN A 252 -3.41 -21.38 -21.72
N LYS A 253 -2.12 -21.06 -21.71
CA LYS A 253 -1.34 -20.93 -20.47
C LYS A 253 -1.89 -19.83 -19.54
N ASN A 254 -2.28 -18.68 -20.09
CA ASN A 254 -2.90 -17.63 -19.28
C ASN A 254 -4.28 -18.02 -18.76
N TRP A 255 -5.08 -18.76 -19.56
CA TRP A 255 -6.36 -19.30 -19.09
C TRP A 255 -6.18 -20.30 -17.95
N ALA A 256 -5.21 -21.22 -18.09
CA ALA A 256 -4.86 -22.16 -17.02
C ALA A 256 -4.39 -21.44 -15.74
N ALA A 257 -3.65 -20.33 -15.87
CA ALA A 257 -3.22 -19.52 -14.75
C ALA A 257 -4.40 -18.81 -14.04
N ILE A 258 -5.39 -18.35 -14.79
CA ILE A 258 -6.62 -17.77 -14.24
C ILE A 258 -7.37 -18.83 -13.43
N ASP A 259 -7.58 -20.02 -14.01
CA ASP A 259 -8.30 -21.11 -13.32
C ASP A 259 -7.54 -21.60 -12.09
N ALA A 260 -6.21 -21.71 -12.15
CA ALA A 260 -5.37 -22.10 -11.03
C ALA A 260 -5.40 -21.08 -9.89
N GLY A 261 -5.31 -19.79 -10.21
CA GLY A 261 -5.35 -18.71 -9.23
C GLY A 261 -6.63 -18.70 -8.41
N ALA A 262 -7.78 -18.96 -9.05
CA ALA A 262 -9.06 -19.07 -8.35
C ALA A 262 -9.16 -20.33 -7.48
N LYS A 263 -8.56 -21.45 -7.88
CA LYS A 263 -8.72 -22.74 -7.22
C LYS A 263 -7.69 -23.05 -6.12
N GLN A 264 -6.49 -22.49 -6.22
CA GLN A 264 -5.34 -22.86 -5.41
C GLN A 264 -5.05 -21.92 -4.23
N VAL A 265 -5.96 -21.00 -3.95
CA VAL A 265 -5.90 -20.15 -2.75
C VAL A 265 -6.24 -20.99 -1.53
N VAL A 266 -5.39 -20.92 -0.50
CA VAL A 266 -5.55 -21.68 0.75
C VAL A 266 -5.81 -20.69 1.89
N GLU A 267 -6.86 -20.93 2.67
CA GLU A 267 -7.14 -20.18 3.89
C GLU A 267 -6.31 -20.72 5.05
N ILE A 268 -5.70 -19.81 5.77
CA ILE A 268 -4.93 -20.10 6.97
C ILE A 268 -5.75 -19.69 8.18
N GLN A 269 -6.04 -20.65 9.04
CA GLN A 269 -6.68 -20.35 10.31
C GLN A 269 -5.68 -19.60 11.21
N VAL A 270 -6.01 -18.35 11.53
CA VAL A 270 -5.20 -17.52 12.43
C VAL A 270 -5.42 -18.02 13.85
N PRO A 271 -4.40 -18.59 14.53
CA PRO A 271 -4.58 -19.12 15.88
C PRO A 271 -4.74 -17.98 16.89
N GLU A 272 -5.57 -18.19 17.91
CA GLU A 272 -5.72 -17.23 19.03
C GLU A 272 -4.38 -16.96 19.74
N SER A 273 -3.51 -17.98 19.80
CA SER A 273 -2.16 -17.86 20.38
C SER A 273 -1.26 -16.83 19.68
N TRP A 274 -1.61 -16.38 18.47
CA TRP A 274 -0.88 -15.33 17.80
C TRP A 274 -1.02 -13.96 18.47
N LYS A 275 -2.00 -13.74 19.32
CA LYS A 275 -2.11 -12.52 20.13
C LYS A 275 -0.92 -12.29 21.05
N ASP A 276 -0.30 -13.39 21.50
CA ASP A 276 0.85 -13.36 22.40
C ASP A 276 2.17 -13.62 21.66
N ALA A 277 2.20 -13.56 20.32
CA ALA A 277 3.39 -13.81 19.54
C ALA A 277 4.52 -12.84 19.89
N ALA A 278 5.71 -13.39 20.20
CA ALA A 278 6.89 -12.58 20.49
C ALA A 278 7.39 -11.84 19.23
N ASP A 279 8.03 -10.70 19.45
CA ASP A 279 8.72 -9.96 18.38
C ASP A 279 10.08 -10.61 18.07
N GLU A 280 10.04 -11.79 17.50
CA GLU A 280 11.21 -12.43 16.93
C GLU A 280 11.50 -11.79 15.56
N GLY A 281 12.01 -10.55 15.65
CA GLY A 281 12.74 -9.98 14.55
C GLY A 281 12.01 -9.81 13.24
N LEU A 282 11.04 -8.90 13.15
CA LEU A 282 10.88 -8.13 11.92
C LEU A 282 12.16 -7.35 11.72
N HIS A 283 12.87 -7.71 10.71
CA HIS A 283 14.25 -7.29 10.61
C HIS A 283 14.38 -6.05 9.75
N MET A 284 13.91 -4.93 10.29
CA MET A 284 14.62 -3.72 10.00
C MET A 284 16.09 -3.96 10.35
N THR A 285 16.98 -3.63 9.43
CA THR A 285 18.40 -3.75 9.67
C THR A 285 18.75 -2.94 10.92
N HIS A 286 18.95 -3.58 12.05
CA HIS A 286 19.45 -2.97 13.26
C HIS A 286 20.97 -3.08 13.27
N ALA A 287 21.62 -1.95 13.41
CA ALA A 287 23.06 -1.93 13.72
C ALA A 287 23.24 -2.13 15.22
N THR A 288 24.09 -3.08 15.59
CA THR A 288 24.42 -3.40 16.99
C THR A 288 25.86 -3.04 17.32
N GLU A 289 26.70 -2.82 16.30
CA GLU A 289 28.14 -2.59 16.42
C GLU A 289 28.59 -1.40 15.60
N GLY A 290 29.63 -0.72 16.05
CA GLY A 290 30.22 0.43 15.37
C GLY A 290 30.26 1.69 16.25
N ARG A 291 30.57 2.83 15.63
CA ARG A 291 30.48 4.12 16.33
C ARG A 291 29.03 4.41 16.69
N GLN A 292 28.78 4.88 17.91
CA GLN A 292 27.41 5.09 18.43
C GLN A 292 26.56 5.98 17.50
N GLU A 293 27.12 7.06 16.99
CA GLU A 293 26.44 7.96 16.05
C GLU A 293 25.98 7.27 14.75
N VAL A 294 26.74 6.26 14.27
CA VAL A 294 26.36 5.47 13.09
C VAL A 294 25.25 4.50 13.44
N VAL A 295 25.37 3.83 14.58
CA VAL A 295 24.33 2.93 15.11
C VAL A 295 23.02 3.68 15.27
N ASP A 296 23.06 4.85 15.89
CA ASP A 296 21.88 5.70 16.10
C ASP A 296 21.27 6.17 14.76
N PHE A 297 22.09 6.57 13.81
CA PHE A 297 21.63 6.97 12.49
C PHE A 297 20.95 5.81 11.75
N VAL A 298 21.58 4.62 11.75
CA VAL A 298 21.03 3.43 11.07
C VAL A 298 19.68 3.07 11.70
N ASN A 299 19.61 2.99 13.02
CA ASN A 299 18.43 2.50 13.71
C ASN A 299 17.28 3.52 13.71
N ASN A 300 17.57 4.81 13.90
CA ASN A 300 16.54 5.83 14.07
C ASN A 300 16.09 6.47 12.76
N ILE A 301 16.92 6.44 11.72
CA ILE A 301 16.63 7.13 10.45
C ILE A 301 16.62 6.15 9.29
N GLN A 302 17.75 5.49 9.01
CA GLN A 302 17.88 4.65 7.82
C GLN A 302 16.90 3.47 7.83
N ALA A 303 16.74 2.82 8.98
CA ALA A 303 15.80 1.70 9.13
C ALA A 303 14.36 2.12 8.79
N LYS A 304 13.91 3.28 9.31
CA LYS A 304 12.58 3.83 9.00
C LYS A 304 12.39 4.18 7.53
N VAL A 305 13.40 4.78 6.91
CA VAL A 305 13.36 5.08 5.47
C VAL A 305 13.26 3.80 4.65
N ASN A 306 14.05 2.78 5.00
CA ASN A 306 14.02 1.49 4.33
C ASN A 306 12.70 0.73 4.52
N ALA A 307 12.02 0.94 5.64
CA ALA A 307 10.69 0.36 5.93
C ALA A 307 9.54 1.13 5.28
N GLN A 308 9.78 2.19 4.50
CA GLN A 308 8.78 3.11 3.96
C GLN A 308 8.05 3.93 5.04
N GLU A 309 8.65 4.07 6.22
CA GLU A 309 8.12 4.83 7.37
C GLU A 309 8.72 6.23 7.50
N GLY A 310 9.44 6.70 6.48
CA GLY A 310 10.11 8.00 6.47
C GLY A 310 9.17 9.19 6.77
N ASN A 311 7.87 9.03 6.57
CA ASN A 311 6.86 10.05 6.92
C ASN A 311 6.75 10.32 8.41
N THR A 312 7.20 9.41 9.27
CA THR A 312 7.21 9.54 10.73
C THR A 312 8.43 10.32 11.24
N LEU A 313 9.43 10.54 10.40
CA LEU A 313 10.66 11.19 10.79
C LEU A 313 10.47 12.69 10.96
N PRO A 314 11.05 13.29 12.05
CA PRO A 314 11.04 14.72 12.26
C PRO A 314 11.96 15.45 11.26
N VAL A 315 11.69 16.73 11.05
CA VAL A 315 12.50 17.58 10.16
C VAL A 315 13.96 17.67 10.63
N SER A 316 14.20 17.66 11.94
CA SER A 316 15.54 17.70 12.51
C SER A 316 16.43 16.54 12.10
N CYS A 317 15.86 15.37 11.75
CA CYS A 317 16.66 14.23 11.33
C CYS A 317 17.49 14.51 10.06
N LEU A 318 17.05 15.45 9.21
CA LEU A 318 17.74 15.86 8.00
C LEU A 318 18.83 16.90 8.27
N LEU A 319 18.77 17.60 9.39
CA LEU A 319 19.79 18.60 9.78
C LEU A 319 21.10 17.95 10.22
N TYR A 320 21.02 16.73 10.74
CA TYR A 320 22.18 15.96 11.20
C TYR A 320 22.76 15.05 10.14
N THR A 321 22.04 14.81 9.06
CA THR A 321 22.47 13.93 7.97
C THR A 321 23.34 14.65 6.96
N SER A 322 24.28 15.45 7.44
CA SER A 322 25.41 15.97 6.66
C SER A 322 25.08 16.96 5.54
N PRO A 323 25.84 18.00 5.35
CA PRO A 323 25.94 18.56 4.02
C PRO A 323 26.44 17.46 3.07
N SER A 324 25.67 17.14 2.05
CA SER A 324 26.15 16.34 0.92
C SER A 324 27.51 16.89 0.47
N PRO A 325 28.44 16.06 0.01
CA PRO A 325 29.70 16.57 -0.59
C PRO A 325 29.48 17.64 -1.66
N ARG A 326 28.29 17.64 -2.30
CA ARG A 326 27.88 18.71 -3.23
C ARG A 326 27.56 20.03 -2.52
N ASP A 327 27.05 20.02 -1.32
CA ASP A 327 26.69 21.23 -0.59
C ASP A 327 27.94 21.93 -0.04
N ARG A 328 29.00 21.18 0.27
CA ARG A 328 30.31 21.71 0.64
C ARG A 328 31.03 22.45 -0.50
N GLN A 329 30.65 22.17 -1.75
CA GLN A 329 31.24 22.85 -2.91
C GLN A 329 30.55 24.19 -3.25
N LYS A 330 29.49 24.53 -2.58
CA LYS A 330 28.71 25.77 -2.80
C LYS A 330 28.80 26.78 -1.66
N SER A 331 29.56 26.49 -0.60
CA SER A 331 29.83 27.42 0.51
C SER A 331 31.19 28.03 0.44
#